data_ed5435ae430dc1acf5adff9dfefbb669
#
_entry.id   ed5435ae430dc1acf5adff9dfefbb669
#
_cell.length_a   1.000
_cell.length_b   1.000
_cell.length_c   1.000
_cell.angle_alpha   90.00
_cell.angle_beta   90.00
_cell.angle_gamma   90.00
#
_symmetry.space_group_name_H-M   'P 1'
#
loop_
_entity.id
_entity.type
_entity.pdbx_description
1 polymer ?
#
loop_
_entity_poly.entity_id
_entity_poly.type
_entity_poly.pdbx_seq_one_letter_code
_entity_poly.pdbx_strand_id
1 'polypeptide(L)'
;MKVVSVNVGLPREVVWKGMTVQTAIFKEPVAGAVAIRDLNLVGDEQADLTVHGGADKAVYAYPAEHYEFWRRELPDLTFSWGQFGENLTTEGLMEDTLHIGDRLRVGSATLMVTQPRMPCYKLALRFGRDDMIKLFLASGRSGFYFSVIEPGSVAASSEIEVLSRDPNCVSVADIARLYFGPSSDQ
;
A
#
# COMPACT_ATOMS: atom_id res chain seq x y z
N MET A 1 -8.81 14.95 2.12
CA MET A 1 -8.05 13.76 1.68
C MET A 1 -8.90 13.03 0.64
N LYS A 2 -8.29 12.42 -0.34
CA LYS A 2 -9.03 11.71 -1.40
C LYS A 2 -8.25 10.51 -1.97
N VAL A 3 -8.96 9.63 -2.65
CA VAL A 3 -8.39 8.57 -3.48
C VAL A 3 -8.05 9.14 -4.86
N VAL A 4 -6.80 9.01 -5.28
CA VAL A 4 -6.34 9.43 -6.61
C VAL A 4 -6.60 8.34 -7.64
N SER A 5 -6.32 7.09 -7.26
CA SER A 5 -6.50 5.92 -8.11
C SER A 5 -6.86 4.69 -7.30
N VAL A 6 -7.72 3.85 -7.86
CA VAL A 6 -8.00 2.50 -7.38
C VAL A 6 -7.30 1.53 -8.31
N ASN A 7 -6.49 0.63 -7.75
CA ASN A 7 -5.65 -0.27 -8.52
C ASN A 7 -5.90 -1.72 -8.08
N VAL A 8 -6.06 -2.60 -9.06
CA VAL A 8 -6.31 -4.03 -8.83
C VAL A 8 -5.38 -4.88 -9.70
N GLY A 9 -5.12 -6.11 -9.28
CA GLY A 9 -4.30 -7.04 -10.05
C GLY A 9 -4.56 -8.48 -9.65
N LEU A 10 -4.69 -9.34 -10.64
CA LEU A 10 -4.78 -10.78 -10.45
C LEU A 10 -3.38 -11.41 -10.37
N PRO A 11 -3.22 -12.54 -9.67
CA PRO A 11 -1.99 -13.31 -9.68
C PRO A 11 -1.60 -13.71 -11.10
N ARG A 12 -0.34 -13.48 -11.43
CA ARG A 12 0.25 -13.91 -12.70
C ARG A 12 1.64 -14.50 -12.51
N GLU A 13 2.05 -15.34 -13.44
CA GLU A 13 3.41 -15.86 -13.48
C GLU A 13 4.38 -14.86 -14.11
N VAL A 14 5.52 -14.68 -13.47
CA VAL A 14 6.60 -13.82 -13.95
C VAL A 14 7.92 -14.57 -13.74
N VAL A 15 8.80 -14.55 -14.73
CA VAL A 15 10.15 -15.08 -14.56
C VAL A 15 11.04 -14.00 -13.93
N TRP A 16 11.62 -14.32 -12.77
CA TRP A 16 12.55 -13.47 -12.06
C TRP A 16 13.79 -14.27 -11.66
N LYS A 17 14.97 -13.86 -12.14
CA LYS A 17 16.25 -14.55 -11.88
C LYS A 17 16.22 -16.04 -12.20
N GLY A 18 15.57 -16.41 -13.31
CA GLY A 18 15.46 -17.80 -13.75
C GLY A 18 14.42 -18.64 -13.02
N MET A 19 13.68 -18.08 -12.08
CA MET A 19 12.60 -18.77 -11.35
C MET A 19 11.23 -18.21 -11.75
N THR A 20 10.24 -19.08 -11.87
CA THR A 20 8.84 -18.70 -12.04
C THR A 20 8.26 -18.28 -10.70
N VAL A 21 7.73 -17.07 -10.62
CA VAL A 21 7.14 -16.48 -9.42
C VAL A 21 5.69 -16.12 -9.68
N GLN A 22 4.79 -16.61 -8.81
CA GLN A 22 3.40 -16.16 -8.77
C GLN A 22 3.29 -14.86 -7.97
N THR A 23 2.70 -13.82 -8.58
CA THR A 23 2.59 -12.52 -7.93
C THR A 23 1.41 -11.70 -8.44
N ALA A 24 0.75 -10.98 -7.53
CA ALA A 24 -0.28 -9.98 -7.81
C ALA A 24 0.21 -8.53 -7.58
N ILE A 25 1.53 -8.31 -7.54
CA ILE A 25 2.10 -6.97 -7.30
C ILE A 25 1.87 -6.01 -8.47
N PHE A 26 1.57 -6.53 -9.64
CA PHE A 26 1.34 -5.74 -10.84
C PHE A 26 -0.11 -5.24 -10.86
N LYS A 27 -0.40 -4.27 -10.02
CA LYS A 27 -1.69 -3.62 -9.98
C LYS A 27 -1.78 -2.52 -11.03
N GLU A 28 -2.97 -2.35 -11.59
CA GLU A 28 -3.25 -1.38 -12.64
C GLU A 28 -4.50 -0.55 -12.27
N PRO A 29 -4.52 0.75 -12.61
CA PRO A 29 -5.67 1.60 -12.38
C PRO A 29 -6.92 1.07 -13.06
N VAL A 30 -8.04 1.12 -12.35
CA VAL A 30 -9.35 0.76 -12.90
C VAL A 30 -10.30 1.95 -12.84
N ALA A 31 -11.20 2.01 -13.83
CA ALA A 31 -12.23 3.03 -13.88
C ALA A 31 -13.48 2.60 -13.11
N GLY A 32 -14.21 3.60 -12.59
CA GLY A 32 -15.47 3.37 -11.89
C GLY A 32 -15.31 2.94 -10.43
N ALA A 33 -16.42 2.56 -9.83
CA ALA A 33 -16.45 2.14 -8.43
C ALA A 33 -16.08 0.65 -8.30
N VAL A 34 -15.22 0.36 -7.33
CA VAL A 34 -14.77 -0.99 -6.98
C VAL A 34 -15.28 -1.33 -5.59
N ALA A 35 -15.86 -2.51 -5.42
CA ALA A 35 -16.29 -2.96 -4.11
C ALA A 35 -15.08 -3.38 -3.25
N ILE A 36 -15.05 -2.89 -2.02
CA ILE A 36 -14.15 -3.33 -0.95
C ILE A 36 -14.90 -4.38 -0.14
N ARG A 37 -14.33 -5.57 -0.03
CA ARG A 37 -14.83 -6.69 0.77
C ARG A 37 -13.93 -6.90 1.98
N ASP A 38 -14.28 -7.86 2.82
CA ASP A 38 -13.60 -8.13 4.09
C ASP A 38 -12.06 -8.29 3.98
N LEU A 39 -11.57 -8.86 2.88
CA LEU A 39 -10.17 -9.21 2.72
C LEU A 39 -9.48 -8.59 1.49
N ASN A 40 -10.23 -7.97 0.57
CA ASN A 40 -9.67 -7.40 -0.67
C ASN A 40 -10.65 -6.47 -1.39
N LEU A 41 -10.19 -5.90 -2.51
CA LEU A 41 -11.02 -5.25 -3.51
C LEU A 41 -11.50 -6.28 -4.55
N VAL A 42 -12.69 -6.10 -5.10
CA VAL A 42 -13.15 -6.91 -6.23
C VAL A 42 -12.24 -6.71 -7.44
N GLY A 43 -11.80 -7.80 -8.06
CA GLY A 43 -10.82 -7.78 -9.16
C GLY A 43 -9.37 -7.76 -8.69
N ASP A 44 -9.14 -7.75 -7.39
CA ASP A 44 -7.83 -7.90 -6.77
C ASP A 44 -7.71 -9.23 -6.04
N GLU A 45 -6.57 -9.90 -6.18
CA GLU A 45 -6.27 -11.13 -5.46
C GLU A 45 -4.85 -11.09 -4.92
N GLN A 46 -4.59 -11.91 -3.91
CA GLN A 46 -3.28 -12.08 -3.31
C GLN A 46 -2.72 -13.44 -3.71
N ALA A 47 -1.52 -13.47 -4.27
CA ALA A 47 -0.91 -14.69 -4.79
C ALA A 47 -0.48 -15.69 -3.71
N ASP A 48 -0.34 -15.25 -2.44
CA ASP A 48 0.11 -16.07 -1.33
C ASP A 48 -0.50 -15.54 -0.03
N LEU A 49 -1.54 -16.19 0.43
CA LEU A 49 -2.26 -15.82 1.65
C LEU A 49 -1.51 -16.18 2.95
N THR A 50 -0.46 -16.98 2.88
CA THR A 50 0.33 -17.37 4.06
C THR A 50 1.25 -16.24 4.54
N VAL A 51 1.68 -15.36 3.61
CA VAL A 51 2.64 -14.27 3.89
C VAL A 51 2.08 -12.90 3.53
N HIS A 52 1.26 -12.83 2.46
CA HIS A 52 0.70 -11.60 1.92
C HIS A 52 -0.82 -11.68 1.97
N GLY A 53 -1.45 -10.88 2.82
CA GLY A 53 -2.90 -10.84 2.96
C GLY A 53 -3.37 -11.07 4.39
N GLY A 54 -4.64 -11.48 4.51
CA GLY A 54 -5.34 -11.56 5.79
C GLY A 54 -6.02 -10.24 6.16
N ALA A 55 -6.80 -10.27 7.25
CA ALA A 55 -7.64 -9.15 7.65
C ALA A 55 -6.85 -7.85 7.85
N ASP A 56 -5.64 -7.92 8.43
CA ASP A 56 -4.82 -6.74 8.71
C ASP A 56 -4.07 -6.19 7.49
N LYS A 57 -4.17 -6.84 6.35
CA LYS A 57 -3.54 -6.44 5.08
C LYS A 57 -4.53 -6.49 3.92
N ALA A 58 -5.81 -6.22 4.21
CA ALA A 58 -6.88 -6.31 3.23
C ALA A 58 -6.75 -5.26 2.11
N VAL A 59 -6.34 -4.05 2.46
CA VAL A 59 -6.17 -2.94 1.52
C VAL A 59 -4.83 -2.25 1.77
N TYR A 60 -4.00 -2.14 0.73
CA TYR A 60 -2.76 -1.39 0.78
C TYR A 60 -2.96 -0.01 0.16
N ALA A 61 -2.59 1.04 0.88
CA ALA A 61 -2.60 2.41 0.39
C ALA A 61 -1.19 3.00 0.33
N TYR A 62 -0.96 3.86 -0.68
CA TYR A 62 0.30 4.53 -0.89
C TYR A 62 0.07 6.00 -1.27
N PRO A 63 0.70 6.97 -0.56
CA PRO A 63 0.55 8.40 -0.85
C PRO A 63 1.06 8.78 -2.24
N ALA A 64 0.26 9.51 -2.99
CA ALA A 64 0.62 10.04 -4.31
C ALA A 64 1.83 10.99 -4.22
N GLU A 65 1.98 11.68 -3.10
CA GLU A 65 3.08 12.60 -2.79
C GLU A 65 4.46 11.91 -2.89
N HIS A 66 4.51 10.62 -2.57
CA HIS A 66 5.76 9.85 -2.66
C HIS A 66 6.19 9.56 -4.09
N TYR A 67 5.28 9.58 -5.04
CA TYR A 67 5.61 9.32 -6.45
C TYR A 67 6.54 10.37 -7.04
N GLU A 68 6.42 11.63 -6.62
CA GLU A 68 7.34 12.67 -7.08
C GLU A 68 8.77 12.47 -6.56
N PHE A 69 8.91 12.03 -5.30
CA PHE A 69 10.22 11.63 -4.78
C PHE A 69 10.82 10.50 -5.63
N TRP A 70 10.05 9.45 -5.93
CA TRP A 70 10.55 8.31 -6.70
C TRP A 70 10.88 8.65 -8.15
N ARG A 71 10.15 9.57 -8.79
CA ARG A 71 10.48 10.05 -10.14
C ARG A 71 11.82 10.77 -10.17
N ARG A 72 12.20 11.43 -9.09
CA ARG A 72 13.52 12.09 -8.95
C ARG A 72 14.63 11.10 -8.65
N GLU A 73 14.38 10.13 -7.78
CA GLU A 73 15.37 9.11 -7.40
C GLU A 73 15.61 8.08 -8.52
N LEU A 74 14.62 7.81 -9.35
CA LEU A 74 14.65 6.80 -10.40
C LEU A 74 14.18 7.40 -11.75
N PRO A 75 14.92 8.38 -12.31
CA PRO A 75 14.48 9.14 -13.47
C PRO A 75 14.33 8.29 -14.75
N ASP A 76 15.00 7.15 -14.81
CA ASP A 76 14.95 6.22 -15.95
C ASP A 76 13.68 5.35 -15.97
N LEU A 77 12.84 5.42 -14.92
CA LEU A 77 11.63 4.64 -14.81
C LEU A 77 10.38 5.48 -15.02
N THR A 78 9.42 4.88 -15.70
CA THR A 78 8.06 5.44 -15.82
C THR A 78 7.19 4.92 -14.70
N PHE A 79 6.49 5.81 -14.00
CA PHE A 79 5.63 5.49 -12.88
C PHE A 79 4.15 5.63 -13.25
N SER A 80 3.41 4.54 -13.13
CA SER A 80 1.94 4.52 -13.12
C SER A 80 1.43 4.33 -11.70
N TRP A 81 0.19 4.71 -11.42
CA TRP A 81 -0.44 4.35 -10.15
C TRP A 81 -0.51 2.81 -10.02
N GLY A 82 -0.42 2.30 -8.81
CA GLY A 82 -0.27 0.86 -8.56
C GLY A 82 1.16 0.34 -8.69
N GLN A 83 2.15 1.21 -8.95
CA GLN A 83 3.55 0.82 -9.16
C GLN A 83 4.17 0.14 -7.94
N PHE A 84 3.78 0.54 -6.74
CA PHE A 84 4.24 -0.07 -5.49
C PHE A 84 3.37 -1.27 -5.07
N GLY A 85 2.41 -1.69 -5.90
CA GLY A 85 1.46 -2.76 -5.60
C GLY A 85 0.33 -2.33 -4.66
N GLU A 86 0.09 -1.03 -4.55
CA GLU A 86 -1.00 -0.48 -3.75
C GLU A 86 -2.36 -0.63 -4.44
N ASN A 87 -3.39 -0.86 -3.62
CA ASN A 87 -4.79 -0.86 -4.04
C ASN A 87 -5.33 0.57 -4.17
N LEU A 88 -4.93 1.45 -3.26
CA LEU A 88 -5.36 2.85 -3.24
C LEU A 88 -4.13 3.76 -3.34
N THR A 89 -4.07 4.59 -4.38
CA THR A 89 -3.19 5.74 -4.39
C THR A 89 -3.96 6.90 -3.78
N THR A 90 -3.46 7.49 -2.70
CA THR A 90 -4.17 8.51 -1.90
C THR A 90 -3.47 9.86 -1.95
N GLU A 91 -4.20 10.94 -1.67
CA GLU A 91 -3.67 12.29 -1.53
C GLU A 91 -4.08 12.89 -0.19
N GLY A 92 -3.11 13.50 0.50
CA GLY A 92 -3.31 14.14 1.80
C GLY A 92 -3.30 13.18 2.99
N LEU A 93 -2.90 11.93 2.80
CA LEU A 93 -2.86 10.91 3.84
C LEU A 93 -1.43 10.37 3.97
N MET A 94 -0.71 10.78 5.02
CA MET A 94 0.71 10.50 5.19
C MET A 94 0.99 9.65 6.43
N GLU A 95 2.10 8.92 6.43
CA GLU A 95 2.50 7.98 7.48
C GLU A 95 2.73 8.64 8.85
N ASP A 96 3.12 9.91 8.87
CA ASP A 96 3.40 10.67 10.10
C ASP A 96 2.14 11.27 10.75
N THR A 97 1.06 11.39 9.99
CA THR A 97 -0.21 11.96 10.44
C THR A 97 -1.30 10.91 10.65
N LEU A 98 -1.04 9.68 10.23
CA LEU A 98 -1.95 8.55 10.35
C LEU A 98 -1.47 7.58 11.44
N HIS A 99 -2.36 7.21 12.37
CA HIS A 99 -2.02 6.36 13.51
C HIS A 99 -2.60 4.96 13.35
N ILE A 100 -1.91 3.98 13.90
CA ILE A 100 -2.39 2.60 13.99
C ILE A 100 -3.69 2.61 14.83
N GLY A 101 -4.75 1.99 14.32
CA GLY A 101 -6.07 1.99 14.94
C GLY A 101 -6.99 3.13 14.50
N ASP A 102 -6.48 4.15 13.78
CA ASP A 102 -7.34 5.19 13.20
C ASP A 102 -8.38 4.57 12.28
N ARG A 103 -9.62 5.04 12.39
CA ARG A 103 -10.72 4.62 11.51
C ARG A 103 -11.06 5.70 10.52
N LEU A 104 -11.16 5.32 9.26
CA LEU A 104 -11.43 6.21 8.15
C LEU A 104 -12.61 5.72 7.33
N ARG A 105 -13.42 6.66 6.86
CA ARG A 105 -14.36 6.41 5.75
C ARG A 105 -13.61 6.66 4.45
N VAL A 106 -13.61 5.67 3.56
CA VAL A 106 -13.01 5.73 2.23
C VAL A 106 -14.08 5.36 1.21
N GLY A 107 -14.59 6.35 0.50
CA GLY A 107 -15.82 6.17 -0.26
C GLY A 107 -16.98 5.80 0.66
N SER A 108 -17.58 4.62 0.48
CA SER A 108 -18.64 4.12 1.38
C SER A 108 -18.15 3.03 2.36
N ALA A 109 -16.87 2.63 2.31
CA ALA A 109 -16.31 1.65 3.22
C ALA A 109 -15.76 2.31 4.49
N THR A 110 -15.75 1.58 5.61
CA THR A 110 -15.03 1.96 6.84
C THR A 110 -13.80 1.08 6.99
N LEU A 111 -12.62 1.70 7.01
CA LEU A 111 -11.32 1.04 7.11
C LEU A 111 -10.60 1.44 8.40
N MET A 112 -9.77 0.55 8.93
CA MET A 112 -8.91 0.81 10.10
C MET A 112 -7.44 0.61 9.73
N VAL A 113 -6.59 1.57 10.10
CA VAL A 113 -5.14 1.51 9.90
C VAL A 113 -4.53 0.41 10.75
N THR A 114 -3.72 -0.46 10.16
CA THR A 114 -3.14 -1.61 10.85
C THR A 114 -1.63 -1.56 10.98
N GLN A 115 -0.91 -1.31 9.90
CA GLN A 115 0.55 -1.41 9.92
C GLN A 115 1.19 -0.72 8.70
N PRO A 116 2.48 -0.29 8.78
CA PRO A 116 3.26 0.05 7.60
C PRO A 116 3.49 -1.18 6.72
N ARG A 117 3.75 -0.96 5.44
CA ARG A 117 4.14 -2.04 4.55
C ARG A 117 5.61 -2.42 4.71
N MET A 118 5.85 -3.70 4.95
CA MET A 118 7.18 -4.30 4.84
C MET A 118 7.43 -4.72 3.38
N PRO A 119 8.48 -4.20 2.70
CA PRO A 119 8.77 -4.61 1.34
C PRO A 119 9.30 -6.05 1.30
N CYS A 120 8.97 -6.76 0.23
CA CYS A 120 9.51 -8.08 -0.06
C CYS A 120 10.16 -8.10 -1.45
N TYR A 121 10.82 -9.20 -1.81
CA TYR A 121 11.51 -9.34 -3.10
C TYR A 121 10.62 -9.10 -4.32
N LYS A 122 9.29 -9.25 -4.19
CA LYS A 122 8.33 -8.93 -5.25
C LYS A 122 8.34 -7.45 -5.64
N LEU A 123 8.74 -6.55 -4.70
CA LEU A 123 8.95 -5.13 -5.04
C LEU A 123 10.17 -4.97 -5.97
N ALA A 124 11.29 -5.65 -5.69
CA ALA A 124 12.45 -5.66 -6.57
C ALA A 124 12.11 -6.21 -7.97
N LEU A 125 11.32 -7.30 -8.02
CA LEU A 125 10.79 -7.87 -9.25
C LEU A 125 9.94 -6.84 -10.03
N ARG A 126 9.03 -6.14 -9.36
CA ARG A 126 8.15 -5.13 -9.98
C ARG A 126 8.92 -3.98 -10.63
N PHE A 127 10.02 -3.57 -10.00
CA PHE A 127 10.89 -2.49 -10.47
C PHE A 127 12.03 -2.97 -11.39
N GLY A 128 12.25 -4.29 -11.50
CA GLY A 128 13.38 -4.84 -12.26
C GLY A 128 14.74 -4.48 -11.65
N ARG A 129 14.80 -4.21 -10.31
CA ARG A 129 15.97 -3.69 -9.61
C ARG A 129 16.20 -4.39 -8.27
N ASP A 130 17.39 -4.94 -8.07
CA ASP A 130 17.74 -5.65 -6.83
C ASP A 130 17.87 -4.73 -5.61
N ASP A 131 18.27 -3.49 -5.82
CA ASP A 131 18.46 -2.48 -4.77
C ASP A 131 17.15 -1.83 -4.30
N MET A 132 16.02 -2.11 -4.97
CA MET A 132 14.76 -1.43 -4.69
C MET A 132 14.27 -1.62 -3.26
N ILE A 133 14.49 -2.79 -2.65
CA ILE A 133 14.12 -3.02 -1.24
C ILE A 133 14.89 -2.09 -0.32
N LYS A 134 16.22 -1.98 -0.53
CA LYS A 134 17.09 -1.09 0.25
C LYS A 134 16.69 0.38 0.10
N LEU A 135 16.44 0.82 -1.12
CA LEU A 135 15.99 2.18 -1.40
C LEU A 135 14.64 2.48 -0.74
N PHE A 136 13.70 1.54 -0.83
CA PHE A 136 12.37 1.68 -0.23
C PHE A 136 12.46 1.81 1.29
N LEU A 137 13.21 0.94 1.96
CA LEU A 137 13.44 1.00 3.41
C LEU A 137 14.12 2.31 3.82
N ALA A 138 15.18 2.70 3.12
CA ALA A 138 15.92 3.93 3.40
C ALA A 138 15.07 5.20 3.21
N SER A 139 14.07 5.15 2.33
CA SER A 139 13.19 6.29 2.07
C SER A 139 12.19 6.58 3.20
N GLY A 140 11.88 5.59 4.04
CA GLY A 140 10.83 5.66 5.05
C GLY A 140 9.41 5.79 4.49
N ARG A 141 9.22 5.70 3.17
CA ARG A 141 7.95 5.86 2.45
C ARG A 141 7.27 4.51 2.27
N SER A 142 6.74 3.99 3.37
CA SER A 142 6.20 2.62 3.40
C SER A 142 4.81 2.48 2.81
N GLY A 143 4.00 3.55 2.83
CA GLY A 143 2.57 3.39 2.76
C GLY A 143 2.05 2.59 3.97
N PHE A 144 0.79 2.19 3.94
CA PHE A 144 0.14 1.54 5.08
C PHE A 144 -0.97 0.61 4.63
N TYR A 145 -1.23 -0.37 5.47
CA TYR A 145 -2.34 -1.30 5.31
C TYR A 145 -3.55 -0.88 6.13
N PHE A 146 -4.71 -1.35 5.64
CA PHE A 146 -5.97 -1.28 6.35
C PHE A 146 -6.58 -2.67 6.50
N SER A 147 -7.30 -2.86 7.61
CA SER A 147 -8.38 -3.85 7.73
C SER A 147 -9.71 -3.21 7.32
N VAL A 148 -10.64 -4.04 6.88
CA VAL A 148 -11.99 -3.60 6.53
C VAL A 148 -12.90 -3.80 7.74
N ILE A 149 -13.47 -2.71 8.25
CA ILE A 149 -14.42 -2.73 9.36
C ILE A 149 -15.85 -2.87 8.80
N GLU A 150 -16.15 -2.09 7.76
CA GLU A 150 -17.42 -2.17 7.04
C GLU A 150 -17.12 -2.20 5.54
N PRO A 151 -17.55 -3.24 4.83
CA PRO A 151 -17.46 -3.29 3.37
C PRO A 151 -18.19 -2.12 2.71
N GLY A 152 -17.75 -1.76 1.51
CA GLY A 152 -18.34 -0.67 0.76
C GLY A 152 -17.78 -0.59 -0.64
N SER A 153 -17.73 0.60 -1.22
CA SER A 153 -17.17 0.84 -2.54
C SER A 153 -16.32 2.11 -2.57
N VAL A 154 -15.32 2.10 -3.43
CA VAL A 154 -14.39 3.21 -3.63
C VAL A 154 -14.15 3.44 -5.12
N ALA A 155 -13.97 4.68 -5.52
CA ALA A 155 -13.57 5.08 -6.87
C ALA A 155 -12.46 6.13 -6.80
N ALA A 156 -11.83 6.42 -7.92
CA ALA A 156 -11.01 7.63 -8.04
C ALA A 156 -11.86 8.86 -7.69
N SER A 157 -11.28 9.81 -6.99
CA SER A 157 -11.91 11.01 -6.40
C SER A 157 -12.82 10.76 -5.20
N SER A 158 -13.00 9.52 -4.71
CA SER A 158 -13.69 9.27 -3.45
C SER A 158 -13.01 10.03 -2.30
N GLU A 159 -13.82 10.68 -1.48
CA GLU A 159 -13.34 11.38 -0.29
C GLU A 159 -12.84 10.38 0.78
N ILE A 160 -11.86 10.84 1.56
CA ILE A 160 -11.35 10.14 2.74
C ILE A 160 -11.60 11.04 3.95
N GLU A 161 -12.32 10.53 4.93
CA GLU A 161 -12.66 11.19 6.16
C GLU A 161 -12.15 10.40 7.37
N VAL A 162 -11.52 11.06 8.33
CA VAL A 162 -11.15 10.44 9.60
C VAL A 162 -12.38 10.39 10.50
N LEU A 163 -12.83 9.19 10.82
CA LEU A 163 -14.00 8.96 11.69
C LEU A 163 -13.61 8.97 13.17
N SER A 164 -12.47 8.36 13.50
CA SER A 164 -11.93 8.37 14.86
C SER A 164 -10.42 8.22 14.85
N ARG A 165 -9.78 8.82 15.84
CA ARG A 165 -8.35 8.69 16.11
C ARG A 165 -8.11 7.70 17.24
N ASP A 166 -7.05 6.88 17.11
CA ASP A 166 -6.63 6.00 18.19
C ASP A 166 -6.00 6.84 19.32
N PRO A 167 -6.39 6.62 20.58
CA PRO A 167 -5.90 7.42 21.71
C PRO A 167 -4.40 7.24 22.01
N ASN A 168 -3.78 6.15 21.54
CA ASN A 168 -2.36 5.91 21.75
C ASN A 168 -1.48 6.77 20.83
N CYS A 169 -2.03 7.30 19.75
CA CYS A 169 -1.35 8.20 18.82
C CYS A 169 -0.01 7.66 18.28
N VAL A 170 0.10 6.34 18.05
CA VAL A 170 1.27 5.72 17.45
C VAL A 170 1.17 5.82 15.95
N SER A 171 2.00 6.65 15.32
CA SER A 171 1.94 6.86 13.88
C SER A 171 2.46 5.64 13.10
N VAL A 172 2.01 5.51 11.85
CA VAL A 172 2.57 4.53 10.90
C VAL A 172 4.08 4.75 10.75
N ALA A 173 4.53 6.01 10.71
CA ALA A 173 5.95 6.36 10.61
C ALA A 173 6.75 5.91 11.85
N ASP A 174 6.18 5.96 13.06
CA ASP A 174 6.85 5.47 14.27
C ASP A 174 7.11 3.97 14.20
N ILE A 175 6.10 3.20 13.78
CA ILE A 175 6.23 1.76 13.58
C ILE A 175 7.23 1.46 12.46
N ALA A 176 7.18 2.18 11.34
CA ALA A 176 8.14 2.01 10.25
C ALA A 176 9.58 2.25 10.70
N ARG A 177 9.84 3.26 11.54
CA ARG A 177 11.18 3.52 12.11
C ARG A 177 11.68 2.40 12.99
N LEU A 178 10.82 1.75 13.78
CA LEU A 178 11.20 0.60 14.59
C LEU A 178 11.65 -0.60 13.75
N TYR A 179 11.03 -0.79 12.59
CA TYR A 179 11.40 -1.88 11.68
C TYR A 179 12.57 -1.57 10.75
N PHE A 180 12.69 -0.31 10.32
CA PHE A 180 13.61 0.12 9.26
C PHE A 180 14.72 1.03 9.76
N GLY A 181 14.60 1.56 10.98
CA GLY A 181 15.62 2.40 11.59
C GLY A 181 16.94 1.65 11.80
N PRO A 182 18.07 2.35 11.93
CA PRO A 182 19.32 1.71 12.31
C PRO A 182 19.10 0.99 13.64
N SER A 183 19.52 -0.28 13.68
CA SER A 183 19.50 -1.07 14.93
C SER A 183 20.18 -0.26 16.02
N SER A 184 19.50 -0.03 17.14
CA SER A 184 20.04 0.67 18.31
C SER A 184 21.05 -0.17 19.11
N ASP A 185 21.70 -1.14 18.45
CA ASP A 185 22.77 -1.94 19.02
C ASP A 185 24.13 -1.40 18.56
N GLN A 186 24.67 -0.49 19.32
CA GLN A 186 26.09 -0.28 19.53
C GLN A 186 26.38 -0.28 21.01
#